data_95d38a9e41b8f390e5dc7e9132e0f68d
#
_entry.id   95d38a9e41b8f390e5dc7e9132e0f68d
#
_cell.length_a   1.000
_cell.length_b   1.000
_cell.length_c   1.000
_cell.angle_alpha   90.00
_cell.angle_beta   90.00
_cell.angle_gamma   90.00
#
_symmetry.space_group_name_H-M   'P 1'
#
loop_
_entity.id
_entity.type
_entity.pdbx_description
1 polymer ?
#
loop_
_entity_poly.entity_id
_entity_poly.type
_entity_poly.pdbx_seq_one_letter_code
_entity_poly.pdbx_strand_id
1 'polypeptide(L)'
;MKKCILQSMKYLFIFSFLFLIASCQSDDNLEKKNASEDLVAMAHQYLNGDIILGTHATMNGVNKTLLPQGCPTKFNFHWSETDKNVLTIRLVDFTVGQMPFVITYFCDVRIMQLNSWEKNEYKGDSWIKFAGEDGSVFAKENNTTTGVKGSRVKGYYNVKTHEINFIVDYNMMNVRSECFLQTINKARINNYEAEFKQYEADLAAYKKEHGL
;
A
#
# COMPACT_ATOMS: atom_id res chain seq x y z
N MET A 1 -19.43 -9.60 -69.74
CA MET A 1 -19.78 -10.11 -68.39
C MET A 1 -18.60 -10.30 -67.41
N LYS A 2 -17.47 -9.67 -67.57
CA LYS A 2 -16.31 -9.81 -66.63
C LYS A 2 -15.96 -8.56 -65.81
N LYS A 3 -16.67 -7.45 -65.97
CA LYS A 3 -16.40 -6.19 -65.27
C LYS A 3 -17.27 -5.94 -64.01
N CYS A 4 -18.39 -6.62 -63.86
CA CYS A 4 -19.29 -6.43 -62.70
C CYS A 4 -18.88 -7.22 -61.44
N ILE A 5 -18.12 -8.31 -61.59
CA ILE A 5 -17.75 -9.17 -60.45
C ILE A 5 -16.58 -8.59 -59.66
N LEU A 6 -15.74 -7.77 -60.29
CA LEU A 6 -14.55 -7.17 -59.60
C LEU A 6 -14.89 -5.96 -58.75
N GLN A 7 -16.03 -5.32 -58.95
CA GLN A 7 -16.46 -4.17 -58.17
C GLN A 7 -17.22 -4.58 -56.90
N SER A 8 -17.88 -5.73 -56.90
CA SER A 8 -18.56 -6.26 -55.71
C SER A 8 -17.61 -6.80 -54.64
N MET A 9 -16.42 -7.26 -55.07
CA MET A 9 -15.40 -7.75 -54.11
C MET A 9 -14.63 -6.65 -53.37
N LYS A 10 -14.62 -5.41 -53.85
CA LYS A 10 -13.95 -4.27 -53.17
C LYS A 10 -14.74 -3.73 -52.00
N TYR A 11 -16.07 -3.89 -51.99
CA TYR A 11 -16.91 -3.42 -50.87
C TYR A 11 -17.04 -4.45 -49.74
N LEU A 12 -16.76 -5.71 -50.00
CA LEU A 12 -16.82 -6.76 -48.99
C LEU A 12 -15.59 -6.71 -48.04
N PHE A 13 -14.45 -6.16 -48.51
CA PHE A 13 -13.25 -6.02 -47.70
C PHE A 13 -13.24 -4.76 -46.83
N ILE A 14 -14.02 -3.74 -47.13
CA ILE A 14 -14.10 -2.49 -46.35
C ILE A 14 -15.03 -2.65 -45.14
N PHE A 15 -15.99 -3.57 -45.19
CA PHE A 15 -16.93 -3.80 -44.08
C PHE A 15 -16.37 -4.74 -43.00
N SER A 16 -15.32 -5.49 -43.30
CA SER A 16 -14.67 -6.40 -42.34
C SER A 16 -13.61 -5.73 -41.44
N PHE A 17 -13.24 -4.48 -41.73
CA PHE A 17 -12.19 -3.78 -40.97
C PHE A 17 -12.74 -2.78 -39.93
N LEU A 18 -14.08 -2.61 -39.88
CA LEU A 18 -14.75 -1.67 -38.99
C LEU A 18 -15.27 -2.32 -37.70
N PHE A 19 -15.03 -3.62 -37.48
CA PHE A 19 -15.47 -4.34 -36.28
C PHE A 19 -14.33 -4.72 -35.30
N LEU A 20 -13.10 -4.25 -35.53
CA LEU A 20 -11.95 -4.59 -34.66
C LEU A 20 -11.44 -3.44 -33.79
N ILE A 21 -12.19 -2.35 -33.64
CA ILE A 21 -11.84 -1.26 -32.71
C ILE A 21 -12.89 -1.08 -31.59
N ALA A 22 -13.57 -2.14 -31.22
CA ALA A 22 -14.46 -2.12 -30.06
C ALA A 22 -14.07 -3.25 -29.10
N SER A 23 -12.83 -3.26 -28.61
CA SER A 23 -12.48 -3.99 -27.39
C SER A 23 -11.06 -3.63 -26.93
N CYS A 24 -10.89 -2.38 -26.61
CA CYS A 24 -9.89 -1.93 -25.63
C CYS A 24 -10.54 -0.77 -24.87
N GLN A 25 -11.65 -1.04 -24.20
CA GLN A 25 -11.96 -0.26 -23.02
C GLN A 25 -11.03 -0.78 -21.95
N SER A 26 -9.98 0.00 -21.77
CA SER A 26 -8.94 -0.18 -20.77
C SER A 26 -9.56 -0.45 -19.40
N ASP A 27 -9.07 -1.48 -18.72
CA ASP A 27 -9.26 -1.76 -17.30
C ASP A 27 -8.88 -0.56 -16.39
N ASP A 28 -8.27 0.49 -16.94
CA ASP A 28 -7.86 1.71 -16.23
C ASP A 28 -9.03 2.43 -15.51
N ASN A 29 -10.26 2.29 -16.00
CA ASN A 29 -11.42 2.87 -15.31
C ASN A 29 -11.90 2.03 -14.11
N LEU A 30 -11.58 0.74 -14.05
CA LEU A 30 -11.91 -0.13 -12.92
C LEU A 30 -10.94 0.09 -11.74
N GLU A 31 -9.70 0.49 -12.01
CA GLU A 31 -8.71 0.75 -10.97
C GLU A 31 -9.04 1.98 -10.09
N LYS A 32 -9.84 2.92 -10.61
CA LYS A 32 -10.22 4.17 -9.93
C LYS A 32 -11.62 4.13 -9.30
N LYS A 33 -12.35 3.03 -9.41
CA LYS A 33 -13.69 2.94 -8.85
C LYS A 33 -13.63 2.83 -7.33
N ASN A 34 -14.36 3.69 -6.61
CA ASN A 34 -14.48 3.62 -5.15
C ASN A 34 -15.02 2.26 -4.71
N ALA A 35 -14.61 1.80 -3.53
CA ALA A 35 -15.20 0.65 -2.86
C ALA A 35 -16.70 0.92 -2.56
N SER A 36 -17.47 -0.14 -2.33
CA SER A 36 -18.87 0.01 -1.92
C SER A 36 -18.96 0.73 -0.58
N GLU A 37 -20.06 1.48 -0.39
CA GLU A 37 -20.26 2.25 0.85
C GLU A 37 -20.24 1.37 2.09
N ASP A 38 -20.80 0.16 2.00
CA ASP A 38 -20.82 -0.79 3.10
C ASP A 38 -19.40 -1.24 3.52
N LEU A 39 -18.53 -1.55 2.55
CA LEU A 39 -17.15 -1.91 2.84
C LEU A 39 -16.36 -0.75 3.43
N VAL A 40 -16.59 0.46 2.93
CA VAL A 40 -15.97 1.68 3.48
C VAL A 40 -16.43 1.91 4.92
N ALA A 41 -17.74 1.80 5.20
CA ALA A 41 -18.28 1.94 6.55
C ALA A 41 -17.72 0.90 7.53
N MET A 42 -17.58 -0.36 7.10
CA MET A 42 -16.93 -1.40 7.90
C MET A 42 -15.45 -1.09 8.16
N ALA A 43 -14.73 -0.58 7.14
CA ALA A 43 -13.34 -0.18 7.31
C ALA A 43 -13.19 0.95 8.33
N HIS A 44 -14.05 1.98 8.31
CA HIS A 44 -14.06 3.07 9.28
C HIS A 44 -14.17 2.58 10.73
N GLN A 45 -14.95 1.53 10.98
CA GLN A 45 -15.18 1.01 12.34
C GLN A 45 -13.90 0.41 12.94
N TYR A 46 -13.07 -0.24 12.13
CA TYR A 46 -11.94 -1.00 12.65
C TYR A 46 -10.58 -0.44 12.23
N LEU A 47 -10.39 -0.02 10.98
CA LEU A 47 -9.13 0.52 10.47
C LEU A 47 -9.01 2.01 10.83
N ASN A 48 -8.82 2.32 12.11
CA ASN A 48 -8.68 3.68 12.64
C ASN A 48 -7.77 3.73 13.86
N GLY A 49 -7.19 4.89 14.14
CA GLY A 49 -6.30 5.13 15.27
C GLY A 49 -4.93 4.46 15.12
N ASP A 50 -4.25 4.26 16.23
CA ASP A 50 -2.93 3.63 16.27
C ASP A 50 -3.02 2.12 16.17
N ILE A 51 -2.24 1.54 15.27
CA ILE A 51 -2.20 0.10 14.99
C ILE A 51 -0.73 -0.33 14.87
N ILE A 52 -0.37 -1.41 15.57
CA ILE A 52 0.97 -2.00 15.51
C ILE A 52 0.99 -3.11 14.47
N LEU A 53 1.89 -2.97 13.50
CA LEU A 53 2.08 -3.93 12.41
C LEU A 53 3.56 -4.33 12.30
N GLY A 54 3.81 -5.59 11.96
CA GLY A 54 5.14 -6.05 11.60
C GLY A 54 5.51 -5.54 10.21
N THR A 55 6.69 -4.94 10.07
CA THR A 55 7.17 -4.42 8.78
C THR A 55 8.57 -4.91 8.45
N HIS A 56 8.82 -5.10 7.16
CA HIS A 56 10.16 -5.30 6.60
C HIS A 56 10.56 -4.07 5.79
N ALA A 57 11.78 -3.60 6.00
CA ALA A 57 12.30 -2.45 5.27
C ALA A 57 13.49 -2.85 4.39
N THR A 58 13.54 -2.27 3.20
CA THR A 58 14.71 -2.35 2.30
C THR A 58 15.23 -0.95 2.01
N MET A 59 16.54 -0.82 1.81
CA MET A 59 17.18 0.39 1.33
C MET A 59 18.13 0.02 0.19
N ASN A 60 17.97 0.63 -0.97
CA ASN A 60 18.70 0.25 -2.19
C ASN A 60 18.61 -1.26 -2.51
N GLY A 61 17.44 -1.88 -2.27
CA GLY A 61 17.23 -3.31 -2.46
C GLY A 61 17.83 -4.23 -1.39
N VAL A 62 18.56 -3.69 -0.42
CA VAL A 62 19.15 -4.46 0.69
C VAL A 62 18.18 -4.50 1.87
N ASN A 63 17.90 -5.70 2.37
CA ASN A 63 17.05 -5.88 3.55
C ASN A 63 17.70 -5.22 4.79
N LYS A 64 16.93 -4.39 5.48
CA LYS A 64 17.31 -3.71 6.72
C LYS A 64 16.63 -4.28 7.97
N THR A 65 15.59 -5.09 7.77
CA THR A 65 14.89 -5.78 8.87
C THR A 65 15.39 -7.21 8.94
N LEU A 66 16.28 -7.48 9.88
CA LEU A 66 16.98 -8.77 9.96
C LEU A 66 16.16 -9.87 10.63
N LEU A 67 15.23 -9.50 11.51
CA LEU A 67 14.41 -10.46 12.25
C LEU A 67 13.17 -10.85 11.43
N PRO A 68 12.83 -12.16 11.34
CA PRO A 68 11.76 -12.65 10.45
C PRO A 68 10.36 -12.15 10.84
N GLN A 69 10.11 -11.85 12.11
CA GLN A 69 8.83 -11.29 12.57
C GLN A 69 8.57 -9.85 12.12
N GLY A 70 9.57 -9.21 11.50
CA GLY A 70 9.50 -7.80 11.14
C GLY A 70 9.68 -6.86 12.33
N CYS A 71 9.87 -5.58 12.05
CA CYS A 71 9.92 -4.53 13.06
C CYS A 71 8.50 -4.17 13.50
N PRO A 72 8.16 -4.17 14.79
CA PRO A 72 6.87 -3.67 15.27
C PRO A 72 6.78 -2.16 15.03
N THR A 73 5.97 -1.78 14.06
CA THR A 73 5.85 -0.40 13.60
C THR A 73 4.46 0.13 13.93
N LYS A 74 4.42 1.28 14.59
CA LYS A 74 3.18 1.97 14.94
C LYS A 74 2.75 2.88 13.82
N PHE A 75 1.67 2.50 13.11
CA PHE A 75 0.99 3.35 12.14
C PHE A 75 -0.24 3.97 12.76
N ASN A 76 -0.54 5.22 12.38
CA ASN A 76 -1.81 5.88 12.68
C ASN A 76 -2.66 5.96 11.42
N PHE A 77 -3.90 5.51 11.51
CA PHE A 77 -4.89 5.55 10.44
C PHE A 77 -5.95 6.58 10.81
N HIS A 78 -6.10 7.61 9.97
CA HIS A 78 -7.00 8.73 10.25
C HIS A 78 -7.89 9.01 9.05
N TRP A 79 -9.20 8.81 9.21
CA TRP A 79 -10.18 9.05 8.14
C TRP A 79 -10.45 10.54 7.95
N SER A 80 -10.60 10.95 6.68
CA SER A 80 -10.99 12.32 6.35
C SER A 80 -12.41 12.63 6.83
N GLU A 81 -12.60 13.81 7.39
CA GLU A 81 -13.91 14.30 7.80
C GLU A 81 -14.76 14.74 6.59
N THR A 82 -14.13 15.05 5.46
CA THR A 82 -14.78 15.62 4.28
C THR A 82 -15.00 14.63 3.13
N ASP A 83 -14.20 13.55 3.07
CA ASP A 83 -14.33 12.50 2.05
C ASP A 83 -14.20 11.10 2.71
N LYS A 84 -15.33 10.41 2.86
CA LYS A 84 -15.38 9.07 3.46
C LYS A 84 -14.51 8.02 2.75
N ASN A 85 -14.06 8.27 1.53
CA ASN A 85 -13.19 7.36 0.79
C ASN A 85 -11.70 7.71 0.92
N VAL A 86 -11.35 8.66 1.79
CA VAL A 86 -9.96 9.08 2.01
C VAL A 86 -9.53 8.75 3.43
N LEU A 87 -8.39 8.11 3.53
CA LEU A 87 -7.72 7.71 4.76
C LEU A 87 -6.28 8.23 4.74
N THR A 88 -5.84 8.93 5.77
CA THR A 88 -4.43 9.30 5.95
C THR A 88 -3.71 8.20 6.73
N ILE A 89 -2.63 7.67 6.16
CA ILE A 89 -1.72 6.74 6.84
C ILE A 89 -0.51 7.55 7.32
N ARG A 90 -0.19 7.44 8.61
CA ARG A 90 0.91 8.17 9.26
C ARG A 90 1.86 7.23 9.96
N LEU A 91 3.13 7.59 9.92
CA LEU A 91 4.20 7.06 10.78
C LEU A 91 4.86 8.27 11.44
N VAL A 92 4.85 8.34 12.76
CA VAL A 92 5.32 9.52 13.49
C VAL A 92 6.51 9.16 14.34
N ASP A 93 7.58 9.95 14.22
CA ASP A 93 8.80 9.87 15.00
C ASP A 93 9.41 8.45 15.09
N PHE A 94 9.40 7.75 13.96
CA PHE A 94 9.92 6.39 13.89
C PHE A 94 11.44 6.39 13.79
N THR A 95 12.07 5.64 14.68
CA THR A 95 13.49 5.27 14.63
C THR A 95 13.65 3.86 15.17
N VAL A 96 14.69 3.14 14.79
CA VAL A 96 14.96 1.77 15.25
C VAL A 96 16.47 1.50 15.29
N GLY A 97 16.94 0.87 16.37
CA GLY A 97 18.35 0.51 16.54
C GLY A 97 19.28 1.72 16.43
N GLN A 98 20.23 1.65 15.52
CA GLN A 98 21.23 2.72 15.30
C GLN A 98 20.88 3.61 14.08
N MET A 99 19.59 3.79 13.77
CA MET A 99 19.19 4.74 12.74
C MET A 99 19.65 6.16 13.10
N PRO A 100 20.38 6.88 12.21
CA PRO A 100 20.90 8.21 12.52
C PRO A 100 19.82 9.30 12.44
N PHE A 101 18.62 8.96 11.99
CA PHE A 101 17.52 9.90 11.78
C PHE A 101 16.19 9.33 12.29
N VAL A 102 15.27 10.24 12.56
CA VAL A 102 13.87 9.95 12.92
C VAL A 102 13.00 10.24 11.72
N ILE A 103 12.13 9.31 11.35
CA ILE A 103 11.22 9.45 10.20
C ILE A 103 9.83 9.80 10.66
N THR A 104 9.25 10.82 10.02
CA THR A 104 7.82 11.08 10.01
C THR A 104 7.30 10.97 8.58
N TYR A 105 6.24 10.24 8.39
CA TYR A 105 5.61 9.99 7.10
C TYR A 105 4.10 10.16 7.19
N PHE A 106 3.49 10.69 6.14
CA PHE A 106 2.05 10.68 5.96
C PHE A 106 1.68 10.66 4.48
N CYS A 107 0.60 9.97 4.16
CA CYS A 107 0.05 9.90 2.83
C CYS A 107 -1.48 9.74 2.90
N ASP A 108 -2.19 10.56 2.15
CA ASP A 108 -3.61 10.37 1.91
C ASP A 108 -3.80 9.29 0.86
N VAL A 109 -4.59 8.29 1.20
CA VAL A 109 -4.93 7.17 0.33
C VAL A 109 -6.41 7.18 0.04
N ARG A 110 -6.76 6.83 -1.19
CA ARG A 110 -8.14 6.62 -1.60
C ARG A 110 -8.51 5.15 -1.49
N ILE A 111 -9.69 4.89 -0.96
CA ILE A 111 -10.24 3.54 -0.86
C ILE A 111 -10.96 3.19 -2.17
N MET A 112 -10.57 2.07 -2.75
CA MET A 112 -11.02 1.64 -4.08
C MET A 112 -11.47 0.19 -4.09
N GLN A 113 -12.19 -0.19 -5.13
CA GLN A 113 -12.46 -1.60 -5.44
C GLN A 113 -11.19 -2.27 -5.96
N LEU A 114 -11.10 -3.57 -5.75
CA LEU A 114 -10.11 -4.41 -6.40
C LEU A 114 -10.43 -4.54 -7.89
N ASN A 115 -9.40 -4.51 -8.72
CA ASN A 115 -9.54 -4.87 -10.14
C ASN A 115 -9.64 -6.40 -10.31
N SER A 116 -9.84 -6.88 -11.55
CA SER A 116 -10.01 -8.29 -11.85
C SER A 116 -8.80 -9.17 -11.48
N TRP A 117 -7.59 -8.65 -11.61
CA TRP A 117 -6.35 -9.36 -11.23
C TRP A 117 -6.19 -9.45 -9.72
N GLU A 118 -6.43 -8.35 -9.02
CA GLU A 118 -6.34 -8.28 -7.55
C GLU A 118 -7.35 -9.22 -6.89
N LYS A 119 -8.54 -9.41 -7.47
CA LYS A 119 -9.56 -10.37 -7.00
C LYS A 119 -9.13 -11.85 -7.11
N ASN A 120 -8.17 -12.17 -7.99
CA ASN A 120 -7.61 -13.52 -8.06
C ASN A 120 -6.69 -13.82 -6.88
N GLU A 121 -6.02 -12.80 -6.33
CA GLU A 121 -5.14 -12.92 -5.17
C GLU A 121 -5.93 -12.74 -3.87
N TYR A 122 -6.72 -11.68 -3.78
CA TYR A 122 -7.55 -11.33 -2.61
C TYR A 122 -8.99 -11.82 -2.84
N LYS A 123 -9.23 -13.11 -2.55
CA LYS A 123 -10.51 -13.77 -2.84
C LYS A 123 -11.61 -13.34 -1.86
N GLY A 124 -12.85 -13.24 -2.38
CA GLY A 124 -14.04 -12.87 -1.64
C GLY A 124 -14.38 -11.38 -1.76
N ASP A 125 -15.55 -11.01 -1.22
CA ASP A 125 -16.15 -9.68 -1.45
C ASP A 125 -15.85 -8.67 -0.32
N SER A 126 -14.98 -9.04 0.62
CA SER A 126 -14.68 -8.22 1.82
C SER A 126 -13.36 -7.47 1.74
N TRP A 127 -12.67 -7.53 0.61
CA TRP A 127 -11.42 -6.82 0.41
C TRP A 127 -11.64 -5.44 -0.22
N ILE A 128 -10.93 -4.45 0.31
CA ILE A 128 -10.76 -3.13 -0.29
C ILE A 128 -9.27 -2.91 -0.60
N LYS A 129 -9.03 -2.09 -1.60
CA LYS A 129 -7.71 -1.57 -1.95
C LYS A 129 -7.60 -0.12 -1.46
N PHE A 130 -6.43 0.29 -1.05
CA PHE A 130 -6.12 1.68 -0.80
C PHE A 130 -4.79 2.06 -1.47
N ALA A 131 -4.74 3.25 -2.06
CA ALA A 131 -3.52 3.76 -2.69
C ALA A 131 -3.44 5.29 -2.62
N GLY A 132 -2.21 5.80 -2.53
CA GLY A 132 -1.86 7.22 -2.56
C GLY A 132 -0.48 7.43 -3.17
N GLU A 133 -0.25 8.60 -3.82
CA GLU A 133 0.98 8.86 -4.59
C GLU A 133 1.70 10.16 -4.18
N ASP A 134 1.05 11.02 -3.39
CA ASP A 134 1.58 12.35 -3.03
C ASP A 134 1.95 12.47 -1.54
N GLY A 135 2.37 11.36 -0.95
CA GLY A 135 2.77 11.36 0.45
C GLY A 135 4.03 12.20 0.69
N SER A 136 4.22 12.58 1.94
CA SER A 136 5.37 13.35 2.41
C SER A 136 6.16 12.57 3.44
N VAL A 137 7.47 12.64 3.34
CA VAL A 137 8.43 12.05 4.27
C VAL A 137 9.32 13.14 4.83
N PHE A 138 9.56 13.12 6.12
CA PHE A 138 10.51 13.98 6.81
C PHE A 138 11.50 13.11 7.57
N ALA A 139 12.78 13.32 7.32
CA ALA A 139 13.87 12.74 8.08
C ALA A 139 14.54 13.83 8.92
N LYS A 140 14.55 13.64 10.23
CA LYS A 140 15.23 14.54 11.18
C LYS A 140 16.51 13.89 11.65
N GLU A 141 17.63 14.52 11.35
CA GLU A 141 18.96 14.17 11.85
C GLU A 141 19.51 15.33 12.65
N ASN A 142 19.78 15.11 13.93
CA ASN A 142 20.15 16.16 14.88
C ASN A 142 19.11 17.30 14.87
N ASN A 143 19.52 18.52 14.45
CA ASN A 143 18.65 19.70 14.35
C ASN A 143 18.20 20.02 12.92
N THR A 144 18.51 19.13 11.95
CA THR A 144 18.18 19.33 10.53
C THR A 144 17.04 18.41 10.15
N THR A 145 16.02 18.97 9.48
CA THR A 145 14.92 18.18 8.90
C THR A 145 14.94 18.31 7.39
N THR A 146 14.99 17.18 6.71
CA THR A 146 14.89 17.08 5.26
C THR A 146 13.53 16.51 4.91
N GLY A 147 12.80 17.17 3.99
CA GLY A 147 11.49 16.72 3.53
C GLY A 147 11.50 16.34 2.06
N VAL A 148 10.78 15.27 1.70
CA VAL A 148 10.56 14.81 0.32
C VAL A 148 9.07 14.54 0.13
N LYS A 149 8.54 14.89 -1.06
CA LYS A 149 7.18 14.57 -1.50
C LYS A 149 7.18 13.47 -2.55
N GLY A 150 5.99 12.95 -2.88
CA GLY A 150 5.81 11.93 -3.91
C GLY A 150 6.10 10.52 -3.42
N SER A 151 6.05 10.30 -2.10
CA SER A 151 6.01 8.94 -1.56
C SER A 151 4.68 8.28 -1.92
N ARG A 152 4.72 6.95 -2.08
CA ARG A 152 3.58 6.16 -2.52
C ARG A 152 3.24 5.10 -1.51
N VAL A 153 1.96 4.78 -1.43
CA VAL A 153 1.49 3.63 -0.68
C VAL A 153 0.43 2.90 -1.48
N LYS A 154 0.47 1.58 -1.44
CA LYS A 154 -0.57 0.71 -1.99
C LYS A 154 -0.75 -0.47 -1.06
N GLY A 155 -1.99 -0.80 -0.76
CA GLY A 155 -2.31 -1.91 0.13
C GLY A 155 -3.72 -2.42 -0.02
N TYR A 156 -4.00 -3.47 0.75
CA TYR A 156 -5.25 -4.19 0.76
C TYR A 156 -5.67 -4.47 2.20
N TYR A 157 -6.96 -4.40 2.44
CA TYR A 157 -7.54 -4.65 3.75
C TYR A 157 -8.84 -5.45 3.62
N ASN A 158 -8.95 -6.51 4.41
CA ASN A 158 -10.17 -7.30 4.52
C ASN A 158 -10.99 -6.80 5.70
N VAL A 159 -12.16 -6.23 5.41
CA VAL A 159 -13.02 -5.62 6.43
C VAL A 159 -13.69 -6.61 7.38
N LYS A 160 -13.68 -7.93 7.05
CA LYS A 160 -14.26 -8.98 7.89
C LYS A 160 -13.23 -9.71 8.72
N THR A 161 -12.08 -10.08 8.12
CA THR A 161 -11.01 -10.83 8.81
C THR A 161 -9.99 -9.91 9.46
N HIS A 162 -10.02 -8.60 9.12
CA HIS A 162 -9.07 -7.58 9.55
C HIS A 162 -7.62 -7.86 9.12
N GLU A 163 -7.46 -8.66 8.07
CA GLU A 163 -6.17 -8.86 7.43
C GLU A 163 -5.79 -7.63 6.63
N ILE A 164 -4.52 -7.24 6.73
CA ILE A 164 -3.96 -6.08 6.04
C ILE A 164 -2.57 -6.39 5.50
N ASN A 165 -2.27 -5.85 4.32
CA ASN A 165 -0.91 -5.72 3.84
C ASN A 165 -0.77 -4.44 3.01
N PHE A 166 0.40 -3.83 3.02
CA PHE A 166 0.69 -2.68 2.17
C PHE A 166 2.19 -2.44 2.02
N ILE A 167 2.52 -1.68 1.00
CA ILE A 167 3.87 -1.24 0.71
C ILE A 167 3.90 0.27 0.74
N VAL A 168 4.92 0.82 1.39
CA VAL A 168 5.27 2.25 1.36
C VAL A 168 6.60 2.39 0.61
N ASP A 169 6.57 3.17 -0.47
CA ASP A 169 7.77 3.69 -1.14
C ASP A 169 7.97 5.13 -0.66
N TYR A 170 9.01 5.36 0.12
CA TYR A 170 9.21 6.66 0.76
C TYR A 170 9.73 7.75 -0.19
N ASN A 171 10.11 7.38 -1.42
CA ASN A 171 10.78 8.31 -2.36
C ASN A 171 11.98 9.04 -1.74
N MET A 172 12.62 8.43 -0.74
CA MET A 172 13.77 8.94 0.00
C MET A 172 14.79 7.82 0.16
N MET A 173 16.03 8.02 -0.29
CA MET A 173 17.15 7.06 -0.17
C MET A 173 16.82 5.65 -0.70
N ASN A 174 15.90 5.52 -1.65
CA ASN A 174 15.37 4.24 -2.13
C ASN A 174 14.90 3.33 -0.99
N VAL A 175 14.31 3.92 0.05
CA VAL A 175 13.73 3.18 1.17
C VAL A 175 12.31 2.76 0.82
N ARG A 176 12.03 1.48 1.04
CA ARG A 176 10.71 0.87 0.92
C ARG A 176 10.43 0.04 2.16
N SER A 177 9.26 0.13 2.70
CA SER A 177 8.79 -0.79 3.72
C SER A 177 7.58 -1.58 3.24
N GLU A 178 7.52 -2.82 3.68
CA GLU A 178 6.41 -3.74 3.44
C GLU A 178 5.81 -4.14 4.78
N CYS A 179 4.55 -3.81 4.97
CA CYS A 179 3.70 -4.44 5.95
C CYS A 179 3.17 -5.73 5.30
N PHE A 180 3.75 -6.87 5.66
CA PHE A 180 3.33 -8.16 5.12
C PHE A 180 1.93 -8.54 5.59
N LEU A 181 1.29 -9.48 4.88
CA LEU A 181 -0.06 -9.92 5.20
C LEU A 181 -0.16 -10.43 6.65
N GLN A 182 -0.96 -9.76 7.44
CA GLN A 182 -1.17 -10.07 8.85
C GLN A 182 -2.55 -9.62 9.31
N THR A 183 -3.08 -10.24 10.37
CA THR A 183 -4.32 -9.79 11.01
C THR A 183 -4.02 -8.67 11.99
N ILE A 184 -4.79 -7.59 11.94
CA ILE A 184 -4.71 -6.49 12.89
C ILE A 184 -5.15 -6.99 14.28
N ASN A 185 -4.30 -6.76 15.28
CA ASN A 185 -4.63 -6.92 16.68
C ASN A 185 -4.52 -5.56 17.39
N LYS A 186 -5.63 -4.91 17.62
CA LYS A 186 -5.66 -3.58 18.26
C LYS A 186 -5.13 -3.59 19.71
N ALA A 187 -5.17 -4.72 20.39
CA ALA A 187 -4.65 -4.80 21.75
C ALA A 187 -3.13 -4.65 21.85
N ARG A 188 -2.39 -4.87 20.73
CA ARG A 188 -0.93 -4.69 20.72
C ARG A 188 -0.47 -3.29 21.11
N ILE A 189 -1.30 -2.26 20.88
CA ILE A 189 -0.96 -0.87 21.24
C ILE A 189 -0.67 -0.73 22.74
N ASN A 190 -1.36 -1.50 23.58
CA ASN A 190 -1.20 -1.44 25.04
C ASN A 190 0.18 -1.94 25.51
N ASN A 191 0.87 -2.72 24.68
CA ASN A 191 2.18 -3.32 24.98
C ASN A 191 3.27 -2.84 24.03
N TYR A 192 3.00 -1.83 23.20
CA TYR A 192 3.90 -1.41 22.12
C TYR A 192 5.33 -1.12 22.61
N GLU A 193 5.49 -0.35 23.66
CA GLU A 193 6.82 0.03 24.19
C GLU A 193 7.62 -1.20 24.64
N ALA A 194 6.96 -2.16 25.30
CA ALA A 194 7.60 -3.40 25.72
C ALA A 194 7.95 -4.29 24.52
N GLU A 195 7.05 -4.40 23.55
CA GLU A 195 7.26 -5.17 22.31
C GLU A 195 8.41 -4.57 21.48
N PHE A 196 8.46 -3.25 21.34
CA PHE A 196 9.49 -2.57 20.59
C PHE A 196 10.86 -2.71 21.26
N LYS A 197 10.93 -2.53 22.58
CA LYS A 197 12.15 -2.73 23.37
C LYS A 197 12.68 -4.18 23.28
N GLN A 198 11.77 -5.17 23.30
CA GLN A 198 12.15 -6.57 23.10
C GLN A 198 12.72 -6.79 21.70
N TYR A 199 12.07 -6.22 20.67
CA TYR A 199 12.56 -6.28 19.29
C TYR A 199 13.99 -5.70 19.17
N GLU A 200 14.28 -4.57 19.80
CA GLU A 200 15.61 -3.96 19.76
C GLU A 200 16.67 -4.83 20.47
N ALA A 201 16.30 -5.47 21.59
CA ALA A 201 17.17 -6.40 22.30
C ALA A 201 17.47 -7.65 21.44
N ASP A 202 16.44 -8.23 20.80
CA ASP A 202 16.58 -9.38 19.92
C ASP A 202 17.43 -9.03 18.68
N LEU A 203 17.24 -7.84 18.12
CA LEU A 203 18.03 -7.33 17.00
C LEU A 203 19.51 -7.16 17.37
N ALA A 204 19.78 -6.62 18.54
CA ALA A 204 21.15 -6.48 19.04
C ALA A 204 21.83 -7.84 19.28
N ALA A 205 21.10 -8.80 19.85
CA ALA A 205 21.57 -10.17 20.04
C ALA A 205 21.86 -10.86 18.69
N TYR A 206 20.94 -10.75 17.73
CA TYR A 206 21.09 -11.29 16.38
C TYR A 206 22.34 -10.73 15.69
N LYS A 207 22.52 -9.40 15.71
CA LYS A 207 23.70 -8.76 15.11
C LYS A 207 25.01 -9.26 15.74
N LYS A 208 25.04 -9.37 17.06
CA LYS A 208 26.22 -9.88 17.79
C LYS A 208 26.55 -11.32 17.39
N GLU A 209 25.54 -12.18 17.30
CA GLU A 209 25.69 -13.60 16.91
C GLU A 209 26.24 -13.75 15.50
N HIS A 210 25.83 -12.87 14.57
CA HIS A 210 26.19 -12.94 13.15
C HIS A 210 27.35 -12.00 12.75
N GLY A 211 27.96 -11.31 13.69
CA GLY A 211 29.09 -10.41 13.45
C GLY A 211 28.75 -9.16 12.61
N LEU A 212 27.52 -8.64 12.76
CA LEU A 212 26.98 -7.49 12.01
C LEU A 212 27.02 -6.19 12.82
#